data_01a16dfd633ce1bac65648907539425e
#
_entry.id   01a16dfd633ce1bac65648907539425e
#
_cell.length_a   1.000
_cell.length_b   1.000
_cell.length_c   1.000
_cell.angle_alpha   90.00
_cell.angle_beta   90.00
_cell.angle_gamma   90.00
#
_symmetry.space_group_name_H-M   'P 1'
#
loop_
_entity.id
_entity.type
_entity.pdbx_description
1 polymer ?
#
loop_
_entity_poly.entity_id
_entity_poly.type
_entity_poly.pdbx_seq_one_letter_code
_entity_poly.pdbx_strand_id
1 'polypeptide(L)'
;MTRFPLRRAERAMPRDEALAVLDAAEFAIVSTVDDDGMPYGVPLSFVRRGDTLYFHATNEGGHKTVDFRRDDRVCATAVTGVEAFFEDGDFSTSFRSAITFGRVREVVEATEFKHALVDLCMKYVPEAKRSIGKAMEKEGPHTSVWAIDIEEISGKAHPGPRGDASGDGRT
;
A
#
# COMPACT_ATOMS: atom_id res chain seq x y z
N MET A 1 12.04 -17.12 0.63
CA MET A 1 11.18 -17.94 1.51
C MET A 1 10.32 -16.97 2.29
N THR A 2 8.98 -17.04 2.23
CA THR A 2 8.09 -16.12 2.94
C THR A 2 8.20 -16.31 4.45
N ARG A 3 8.34 -15.23 5.21
CA ARG A 3 8.44 -15.25 6.69
C ARG A 3 7.27 -15.99 7.33
N PHE A 4 6.07 -15.81 6.75
CA PHE A 4 4.83 -16.45 7.19
C PHE A 4 4.11 -17.08 5.99
N PRO A 5 4.13 -18.41 5.82
CA PRO A 5 3.41 -19.07 4.75
C PRO A 5 1.89 -18.88 4.92
N LEU A 6 1.19 -18.68 3.81
CA LEU A 6 -0.26 -18.55 3.82
C LEU A 6 -0.90 -19.90 4.20
N ARG A 7 -1.81 -19.88 5.18
CA ARG A 7 -2.58 -21.08 5.60
C ARG A 7 -3.41 -21.65 4.43
N ARG A 8 -3.94 -20.79 3.56
CA ARG A 8 -4.66 -21.15 2.34
C ARG A 8 -3.76 -20.87 1.14
N ALA A 9 -2.87 -21.80 0.85
CA ALA A 9 -1.88 -21.66 -0.23
C ALA A 9 -2.54 -21.55 -1.62
N GLU A 10 -3.73 -22.15 -1.80
CA GLU A 10 -4.53 -22.05 -3.03
C GLU A 10 -5.04 -20.65 -3.34
N ARG A 11 -4.98 -19.75 -2.36
CA ARG A 11 -5.35 -18.32 -2.53
C ARG A 11 -4.15 -17.41 -2.70
N ALA A 12 -2.96 -17.97 -2.73
CA ALA A 12 -1.74 -17.19 -2.94
C ALA A 12 -1.74 -16.59 -4.35
N MET A 13 -1.28 -15.36 -4.44
CA MET A 13 -1.05 -14.68 -5.71
C MET A 13 0.45 -14.63 -6.02
N PRO A 14 0.84 -14.68 -7.31
CA PRO A 14 2.18 -14.35 -7.75
C PRO A 14 2.62 -12.95 -7.28
N ARG A 15 3.94 -12.73 -7.23
CA ARG A 15 4.52 -11.47 -6.76
C ARG A 15 4.04 -10.25 -7.56
N ASP A 16 3.98 -10.35 -8.86
CA ASP A 16 3.53 -9.30 -9.77
C ASP A 16 2.06 -8.93 -9.54
N GLU A 17 1.19 -9.91 -9.28
CA GLU A 17 -0.20 -9.67 -8.92
C GLU A 17 -0.33 -9.02 -7.53
N ALA A 18 0.50 -9.40 -6.57
CA ALA A 18 0.53 -8.76 -5.26
C ALA A 18 1.01 -7.30 -5.36
N LEU A 19 2.00 -7.01 -6.21
CA LEU A 19 2.42 -5.64 -6.51
C LEU A 19 1.32 -4.83 -7.19
N ALA A 20 0.54 -5.44 -8.09
CA ALA A 20 -0.61 -4.79 -8.73
C ALA A 20 -1.71 -4.39 -7.72
N VAL A 21 -1.87 -5.13 -6.61
CA VAL A 21 -2.76 -4.72 -5.51
C VAL A 21 -2.28 -3.43 -4.87
N LEU A 22 -0.97 -3.27 -4.65
CA LEU A 22 -0.39 -2.03 -4.13
C LEU A 22 -0.61 -0.86 -5.09
N ASP A 23 -0.47 -1.10 -6.40
CA ASP A 23 -0.68 -0.05 -7.41
C ASP A 23 -2.14 0.43 -7.44
N ALA A 24 -3.09 -0.51 -7.31
CA ALA A 24 -4.53 -0.24 -7.36
C ALA A 24 -5.10 0.31 -6.05
N ALA A 25 -4.43 0.09 -4.91
CA ALA A 25 -4.94 0.53 -3.62
C ALA A 25 -4.82 2.05 -3.44
N GLU A 26 -5.86 2.65 -2.86
CA GLU A 26 -5.89 4.08 -2.55
C GLU A 26 -5.03 4.42 -1.34
N PHE A 27 -4.93 3.52 -0.37
CA PHE A 27 -4.08 3.65 0.82
C PHE A 27 -3.57 2.29 1.28
N ALA A 28 -2.54 2.32 2.11
CA ALA A 28 -2.08 1.15 2.85
C ALA A 28 -2.07 1.45 4.34
N ILE A 29 -2.31 0.44 5.15
CA ILE A 29 -2.06 0.50 6.60
C ILE A 29 -0.58 0.18 6.82
N VAL A 30 0.18 1.15 7.29
CA VAL A 30 1.57 0.94 7.70
C VAL A 30 1.59 0.70 9.20
N SER A 31 2.10 -0.45 9.58
CA SER A 31 2.16 -0.91 10.97
C SER A 31 3.58 -0.85 11.50
N THR A 32 3.71 -0.28 12.70
CA THR A 32 4.93 -0.17 13.52
C THR A 32 4.68 -0.79 14.88
N VAL A 33 5.70 -0.79 15.71
CA VAL A 33 5.62 -1.14 17.13
C VAL A 33 6.28 0.00 17.90
N ASP A 34 5.63 0.55 18.91
CA ASP A 34 6.19 1.61 19.73
C ASP A 34 7.22 1.11 20.74
N ASP A 35 7.77 1.99 21.59
CA ASP A 35 8.80 1.66 22.57
C ASP A 35 8.29 0.76 23.70
N ASP A 36 7.00 0.78 23.99
CA ASP A 36 6.34 -0.12 24.94
C ASP A 36 5.96 -1.47 24.33
N GLY A 37 6.23 -1.67 23.04
CA GLY A 37 5.88 -2.89 22.31
C GLY A 37 4.43 -2.91 21.79
N MET A 38 3.71 -1.79 21.85
CA MET A 38 2.35 -1.70 21.32
C MET A 38 2.36 -1.56 19.81
N PRO A 39 1.60 -2.41 19.09
CA PRO A 39 1.44 -2.26 17.65
C PRO A 39 0.61 -1.02 17.32
N TYR A 40 1.10 -0.24 16.35
CA TYR A 40 0.41 0.94 15.83
C TYR A 40 0.24 0.81 14.33
N GLY A 41 -0.96 1.04 13.83
CA GLY A 41 -1.29 1.00 12.40
C GLY A 41 -1.89 2.32 11.93
N VAL A 42 -1.31 2.91 10.88
CA VAL A 42 -1.77 4.18 10.32
C VAL A 42 -2.07 4.04 8.82
N PRO A 43 -3.26 4.51 8.33
CA PRO A 43 -3.54 4.57 6.91
C PRO A 43 -2.74 5.70 6.26
N LEU A 44 -2.05 5.40 5.17
CA LEU A 44 -1.24 6.35 4.42
C LEU A 44 -1.54 6.25 2.93
N SER A 45 -1.74 7.40 2.28
CA SER A 45 -1.68 7.50 0.83
C SER A 45 -0.24 7.29 0.38
N PHE A 46 -0.03 6.45 -0.62
CA PHE A 46 1.28 6.05 -1.07
C PHE A 46 1.34 5.84 -2.59
N VAL A 47 2.54 5.82 -3.12
CA VAL A 47 2.81 5.39 -4.49
C VAL A 47 3.95 4.37 -4.49
N ARG A 48 3.90 3.42 -5.41
CA ARG A 48 4.98 2.43 -5.59
C ARG A 48 5.83 2.77 -6.81
N ARG A 49 7.13 2.65 -6.65
CA ARG A 49 8.10 2.66 -7.75
C ARG A 49 9.05 1.47 -7.58
N GLY A 50 9.02 0.52 -8.48
CA GLY A 50 9.80 -0.73 -8.32
C GLY A 50 9.40 -1.47 -7.05
N ASP A 51 10.35 -1.72 -6.19
CA ASP A 51 10.15 -2.38 -4.90
C ASP A 51 10.13 -1.40 -3.71
N THR A 52 9.81 -0.14 -3.97
CA THR A 52 9.76 0.90 -2.93
C THR A 52 8.38 1.57 -2.90
N LEU A 53 7.82 1.72 -1.70
CA LEU A 53 6.61 2.51 -1.44
C LEU A 53 7.01 3.88 -0.91
N TYR A 54 6.47 4.94 -1.49
CA TYR A 54 6.70 6.32 -1.06
C TYR A 54 5.44 6.93 -0.50
N PHE A 55 5.57 7.66 0.59
CA PHE A 55 4.51 8.48 1.19
C PHE A 55 5.09 9.75 1.79
N HIS A 56 4.25 10.73 2.04
CA HIS A 56 4.67 11.98 2.66
C HIS A 56 4.08 12.15 4.05
N ALA A 57 4.73 13.00 4.84
CA ALA A 57 4.28 13.43 6.16
C ALA A 57 4.69 14.89 6.38
N THR A 58 4.15 15.53 7.41
CA THR A 58 4.71 16.80 7.89
C THR A 58 6.10 16.56 8.47
N ASN A 59 7.02 17.52 8.27
CA ASN A 59 8.35 17.47 8.86
C ASN A 59 8.36 17.75 10.38
N GLU A 60 7.25 18.24 10.95
CA GLU A 60 7.09 18.36 12.39
C GLU A 60 7.07 17.00 13.11
N GLY A 61 6.83 15.94 12.35
CA GLY A 61 6.80 14.59 12.86
C GLY A 61 5.44 14.18 13.43
N GLY A 62 5.44 13.07 14.14
CA GLY A 62 4.26 12.45 14.77
C GLY A 62 4.59 11.04 15.19
N HIS A 63 3.64 10.32 15.81
CA HIS A 63 3.85 8.99 16.37
C HIS A 63 4.60 8.07 15.40
N LYS A 64 4.08 7.89 14.20
CA LYS A 64 4.70 7.01 13.18
C LYS A 64 6.17 7.35 12.87
N THR A 65 6.52 8.64 12.83
CA THR A 65 7.89 9.06 12.50
C THR A 65 8.85 8.87 13.66
N VAL A 66 8.36 8.91 14.89
CA VAL A 66 9.13 8.51 16.08
C VAL A 66 9.44 7.03 16.02
N ASP A 67 8.41 6.20 15.75
CA ASP A 67 8.58 4.75 15.61
C ASP A 67 9.56 4.40 14.48
N PHE A 68 9.44 5.03 13.30
CA PHE A 68 10.33 4.79 12.16
C PHE A 68 11.81 5.08 12.46
N ARG A 69 12.07 6.12 13.25
CA ARG A 69 13.45 6.46 13.64
C ARG A 69 14.02 5.52 14.68
N ARG A 70 13.15 4.88 15.47
CA ARG A 70 13.54 3.93 16.50
C ARG A 70 13.74 2.52 15.95
N ASP A 71 12.82 2.06 15.11
CA ASP A 71 12.87 0.75 14.48
C ASP A 71 12.37 0.90 13.03
N ASP A 72 13.24 0.63 12.08
CA ASP A 72 12.96 0.78 10.66
C ASP A 72 12.11 -0.36 10.07
N ARG A 73 11.85 -1.41 10.83
CA ARG A 73 11.03 -2.56 10.40
C ARG A 73 9.55 -2.21 10.40
N VAL A 74 8.91 -2.38 9.25
CA VAL A 74 7.50 -2.07 9.08
C VAL A 74 6.77 -3.16 8.31
N CYS A 75 5.46 -3.20 8.51
CA CYS A 75 4.54 -3.98 7.70
C CYS A 75 3.55 -3.04 7.03
N ALA A 76 3.41 -3.10 5.69
CA ALA A 76 2.37 -2.36 4.99
C ALA A 76 1.35 -3.33 4.37
N THR A 77 0.06 -3.07 4.62
CA THR A 77 -1.05 -3.88 4.13
C THR A 77 -1.99 -3.04 3.28
N ALA A 78 -2.28 -3.53 2.07
CA ALA A 78 -3.28 -2.95 1.18
C ALA A 78 -4.33 -4.00 0.79
N VAL A 79 -5.57 -3.54 0.59
CA VAL A 79 -6.69 -4.40 0.19
C VAL A 79 -7.50 -3.68 -0.88
N THR A 80 -7.95 -4.44 -1.89
CA THR A 80 -8.79 -3.95 -2.99
C THR A 80 -9.90 -4.94 -3.30
N GLY A 81 -10.96 -4.48 -4.00
CA GLY A 81 -12.03 -5.34 -4.50
C GLY A 81 -12.77 -6.09 -3.40
N VAL A 82 -13.04 -5.41 -2.27
CA VAL A 82 -13.77 -6.01 -1.14
C VAL A 82 -15.26 -5.96 -1.43
N GLU A 83 -15.88 -7.13 -1.58
CA GLU A 83 -17.33 -7.27 -1.82
C GLU A 83 -17.85 -8.49 -1.06
N ALA A 84 -18.84 -8.27 -0.19
CA ALA A 84 -19.52 -9.35 0.51
C ALA A 84 -20.57 -10.00 -0.42
N PHE A 85 -20.67 -11.32 -0.37
CA PHE A 85 -21.64 -12.08 -1.15
C PHE A 85 -22.18 -13.27 -0.39
N PHE A 86 -23.31 -13.80 -0.86
CA PHE A 86 -23.94 -15.00 -0.34
C PHE A 86 -24.07 -16.02 -1.48
N GLU A 87 -23.48 -17.19 -1.33
CA GLU A 87 -23.48 -18.25 -2.34
C GLU A 87 -23.55 -19.61 -1.65
N ASP A 88 -24.34 -20.52 -2.20
CA ASP A 88 -24.46 -21.90 -1.70
C ASP A 88 -24.84 -22.03 -0.21
N GLY A 89 -25.60 -21.07 0.32
CA GLY A 89 -26.03 -21.07 1.72
C GLY A 89 -24.98 -20.51 2.69
N ASP A 90 -23.89 -19.93 2.21
CA ASP A 90 -22.79 -19.39 3.03
C ASP A 90 -22.49 -17.93 2.69
N PHE A 91 -22.02 -17.18 3.70
CA PHE A 91 -21.53 -15.81 3.53
C PHE A 91 -20.04 -15.82 3.24
N SER A 92 -19.64 -15.04 2.25
CA SER A 92 -18.23 -14.89 1.90
C SER A 92 -17.91 -13.45 1.50
N THR A 93 -16.62 -13.17 1.29
CA THR A 93 -16.14 -11.88 0.84
C THR A 93 -15.06 -12.08 -0.21
N SER A 94 -15.25 -11.50 -1.39
CA SER A 94 -14.17 -11.36 -2.36
C SER A 94 -13.20 -10.28 -1.92
N PHE A 95 -11.94 -10.44 -2.24
CA PHE A 95 -10.90 -9.45 -2.01
C PHE A 95 -9.61 -9.81 -2.73
N ARG A 96 -8.76 -8.82 -2.89
CA ARG A 96 -7.33 -8.98 -3.20
C ARG A 96 -6.55 -8.19 -2.15
N SER A 97 -5.55 -8.80 -1.53
CA SER A 97 -4.73 -8.17 -0.51
C SER A 97 -3.25 -8.41 -0.76
N ALA A 98 -2.44 -7.41 -0.40
CA ALA A 98 -1.00 -7.52 -0.37
C ALA A 98 -0.49 -7.12 1.02
N ILE A 99 0.44 -7.90 1.55
CA ILE A 99 1.16 -7.61 2.79
C ILE A 99 2.64 -7.57 2.45
N THR A 100 3.29 -6.47 2.78
CA THR A 100 4.71 -6.26 2.59
C THR A 100 5.41 -6.14 3.94
N PHE A 101 6.59 -6.71 4.04
CA PHE A 101 7.55 -6.43 5.09
C PHE A 101 8.75 -5.72 4.47
N GLY A 102 9.29 -4.74 5.16
CA GLY A 102 10.40 -3.96 4.65
C GLY A 102 10.96 -3.00 5.69
N ARG A 103 11.83 -2.12 5.20
CA ARG A 103 12.48 -1.11 6.03
C ARG A 103 12.08 0.28 5.57
N VAL A 104 11.69 1.10 6.54
CA VAL A 104 11.34 2.49 6.28
C VAL A 104 12.58 3.37 6.46
N ARG A 105 12.72 4.35 5.58
CA ARG A 105 13.76 5.37 5.65
C ARG A 105 13.22 6.74 5.27
N GLU A 106 13.82 7.79 5.81
CA GLU A 106 13.56 9.15 5.34
C GLU A 106 14.29 9.40 4.01
N VAL A 107 13.62 10.02 3.06
CA VAL A 107 14.18 10.35 1.75
C VAL A 107 14.89 11.70 1.86
N VAL A 108 16.21 11.68 1.83
CA VAL A 108 17.06 12.88 1.96
C VAL A 108 17.66 13.35 0.62
N GLU A 109 17.67 12.46 -0.40
CA GLU A 109 18.17 12.81 -1.72
C GLU A 109 17.13 13.66 -2.46
N ALA A 110 17.55 14.83 -2.95
CA ALA A 110 16.65 15.83 -3.50
C ALA A 110 15.87 15.37 -4.75
N THR A 111 16.52 14.57 -5.60
CA THR A 111 15.89 14.05 -6.82
C THR A 111 14.86 12.97 -6.49
N GLU A 112 15.17 12.05 -5.57
CA GLU A 112 14.24 11.02 -5.08
C GLU A 112 13.04 11.66 -4.40
N PHE A 113 13.27 12.64 -3.51
CA PHE A 113 12.23 13.43 -2.85
C PHE A 113 11.25 14.05 -3.85
N LYS A 114 11.80 14.77 -4.84
CA LYS A 114 11.01 15.40 -5.89
C LYS A 114 10.19 14.40 -6.69
N HIS A 115 10.81 13.30 -7.09
CA HIS A 115 10.13 12.27 -7.88
C HIS A 115 9.00 11.61 -7.08
N ALA A 116 9.22 11.28 -5.82
CA ALA A 116 8.20 10.69 -4.97
C ALA A 116 6.97 11.59 -4.82
N LEU A 117 7.16 12.91 -4.61
CA LEU A 117 6.05 13.86 -4.53
C LEU A 117 5.33 14.01 -5.86
N VAL A 118 6.06 14.03 -7.00
CA VAL A 118 5.43 14.06 -8.32
C VAL A 118 4.58 12.81 -8.55
N ASP A 119 5.09 11.62 -8.23
CA ASP A 119 4.38 10.37 -8.42
C ASP A 119 3.15 10.28 -7.52
N LEU A 120 3.23 10.72 -6.26
CA LEU A 120 2.07 10.85 -5.37
C LEU A 120 1.00 11.76 -5.98
N CYS A 121 1.37 12.96 -6.45
CA CYS A 121 0.44 13.85 -7.10
C CYS A 121 -0.19 13.23 -8.35
N MET A 122 0.60 12.53 -9.17
CA MET A 122 0.10 11.90 -10.39
C MET A 122 -0.83 10.71 -10.10
N LYS A 123 -0.65 10.01 -8.98
CA LYS A 123 -1.56 8.93 -8.57
C LYS A 123 -2.90 9.48 -8.07
N TYR A 124 -2.89 10.53 -7.27
CA TYR A 124 -4.10 10.98 -6.54
C TYR A 124 -4.81 12.19 -7.16
N VAL A 125 -4.07 13.08 -7.82
CA VAL A 125 -4.60 14.32 -8.41
C VAL A 125 -3.94 14.63 -9.76
N PRO A 126 -4.01 13.72 -10.75
CA PRO A 126 -3.31 13.88 -12.04
C PRO A 126 -3.73 15.14 -12.82
N GLU A 127 -4.95 15.64 -12.58
CA GLU A 127 -5.46 16.88 -13.16
C GLU A 127 -4.69 18.11 -12.69
N ALA A 128 -4.10 18.07 -11.49
CA ALA A 128 -3.30 19.15 -10.93
C ALA A 128 -1.84 19.18 -11.42
N LYS A 129 -1.46 18.36 -12.39
CA LYS A 129 -0.08 18.20 -12.88
C LYS A 129 0.65 19.53 -13.11
N ARG A 130 -0.04 20.52 -13.68
CA ARG A 130 0.55 21.85 -13.98
C ARG A 130 0.87 22.66 -12.72
N SER A 131 0.27 22.34 -11.58
CA SER A 131 0.43 23.05 -10.32
C SER A 131 1.46 22.38 -9.38
N ILE A 132 1.96 21.20 -9.70
CA ILE A 132 2.85 20.41 -8.83
C ILE A 132 4.11 21.21 -8.45
N GLY A 133 4.78 21.85 -9.42
CA GLY A 133 6.00 22.64 -9.15
C GLY A 133 5.75 23.76 -8.13
N LYS A 134 4.69 24.53 -8.32
CA LYS A 134 4.31 25.62 -7.40
C LYS A 134 3.91 25.10 -6.01
N ALA A 135 3.20 23.98 -5.95
CA ALA A 135 2.84 23.35 -4.69
C ALA A 135 4.09 22.86 -3.94
N MET A 136 5.06 22.28 -4.64
CA MET A 136 6.32 21.82 -4.05
C MET A 136 7.19 22.98 -3.54
N GLU A 137 7.20 24.13 -4.22
CA GLU A 137 7.91 25.33 -3.74
C GLU A 137 7.31 25.83 -2.42
N LYS A 138 5.99 25.78 -2.29
CA LYS A 138 5.28 26.25 -1.10
C LYS A 138 5.33 25.28 0.07
N GLU A 139 5.02 24.01 -0.17
CA GLU A 139 4.80 23.01 0.88
C GLU A 139 6.04 22.11 1.11
N GLY A 140 6.95 22.03 0.15
CA GLY A 140 8.18 21.21 0.26
C GLY A 140 8.99 21.48 1.52
N PRO A 141 9.20 22.74 1.95
CA PRO A 141 9.91 23.03 3.20
C PRO A 141 9.24 22.48 4.48
N HIS A 142 7.96 22.14 4.42
CA HIS A 142 7.17 21.62 5.53
C HIS A 142 6.84 20.13 5.38
N THR A 143 7.38 19.49 4.35
CA THR A 143 7.08 18.10 3.99
C THR A 143 8.30 17.22 4.19
N SER A 144 8.12 16.05 4.80
CA SER A 144 9.05 14.94 4.75
C SER A 144 8.51 13.85 3.81
N VAL A 145 9.41 13.17 3.11
CA VAL A 145 9.08 11.99 2.32
C VAL A 145 9.76 10.78 2.94
N TRP A 146 9.00 9.72 3.02
CA TRP A 146 9.45 8.44 3.55
C TRP A 146 9.32 7.36 2.49
N ALA A 147 10.25 6.42 2.50
CA ALA A 147 10.29 5.27 1.61
C ALA A 147 10.26 3.99 2.43
N ILE A 148 9.50 2.99 1.98
CA ILE A 148 9.56 1.62 2.49
C ILE A 148 10.17 0.76 1.39
N ASP A 149 11.37 0.27 1.60
CA ASP A 149 12.03 -0.67 0.70
C ASP A 149 11.50 -2.08 1.02
N ILE A 150 10.78 -2.68 0.06
CA ILE A 150 10.10 -3.97 0.21
C ILE A 150 11.14 -5.09 0.20
N GLU A 151 11.29 -5.79 1.33
CA GLU A 151 12.11 -6.99 1.45
C GLU A 151 11.32 -8.26 1.10
N GLU A 152 10.03 -8.28 1.47
CA GLU A 152 9.13 -9.41 1.25
C GLU A 152 7.72 -8.92 0.93
N ILE A 153 7.05 -9.58 -0.01
CA ILE A 153 5.64 -9.35 -0.31
C ILE A 153 4.90 -10.69 -0.43
N SER A 154 3.71 -10.74 0.12
CA SER A 154 2.76 -11.82 -0.08
C SER A 154 1.42 -11.28 -0.55
N GLY A 155 0.82 -11.94 -1.53
CA GLY A 155 -0.50 -11.61 -2.04
C GLY A 155 -1.50 -12.73 -1.77
N LYS A 156 -2.76 -12.36 -1.50
CA LYS A 156 -3.86 -13.28 -1.31
C LYS A 156 -5.11 -12.75 -1.98
N ALA A 157 -5.80 -13.62 -2.72
CA ALA A 157 -7.09 -13.31 -3.32
C ALA A 157 -8.16 -14.34 -2.93
N HIS A 158 -9.38 -13.86 -2.82
CA HIS A 158 -10.59 -14.66 -2.87
C HIS A 158 -11.45 -14.13 -4.02
N PRO A 159 -11.75 -14.96 -5.04
CA PRO A 159 -12.63 -14.51 -6.12
C PRO A 159 -14.04 -14.25 -5.59
N GLY A 160 -14.80 -13.44 -6.31
CA GLY A 160 -16.23 -13.26 -6.07
C GLY A 160 -17.04 -14.53 -6.33
N PRO A 161 -18.36 -14.43 -6.26
CA PRO A 161 -19.25 -15.53 -6.57
C PRO A 161 -18.92 -16.10 -7.95
N ARG A 162 -19.05 -17.40 -8.12
CA ARG A 162 -18.91 -18.04 -9.43
C ARG A 162 -20.02 -17.48 -10.31
N GLY A 163 -19.69 -16.53 -11.18
CA GLY A 163 -20.63 -16.00 -12.12
C GLY A 163 -21.27 -17.16 -12.88
N ASP A 164 -22.59 -17.16 -13.00
CA ASP A 164 -23.29 -18.11 -13.86
C ASP A 164 -22.67 -18.07 -15.24
N ALA A 165 -21.93 -19.12 -15.58
CA ALA A 165 -21.47 -19.38 -16.93
C ALA A 165 -22.65 -19.85 -17.80
N SER A 166 -23.80 -19.21 -17.67
CA SER A 166 -25.01 -19.47 -18.47
C SER A 166 -25.51 -18.17 -19.12
N GLY A 167 -24.64 -17.60 -19.96
CA GLY A 167 -25.08 -16.80 -21.09
C GLY A 167 -25.39 -17.74 -22.26
N ASP A 168 -26.32 -18.66 -22.08
CA ASP A 168 -26.91 -19.39 -23.22
C ASP A 168 -27.84 -18.44 -23.96
N GLY A 169 -27.36 -18.01 -25.11
CA GLY A 169 -28.18 -17.35 -26.08
C GLY A 169 -29.30 -18.28 -26.56
N ARG A 170 -30.53 -18.01 -26.17
CA ARG A 170 -31.72 -18.48 -26.92
C ARG A 170 -32.79 -17.41 -26.96
N THR A 171 -32.99 -17.07 -28.19
CA THR A 171 -34.10 -16.57 -29.03
C THR A 171 -34.42 -15.13 -28.92
#